data_00eea98513e0786989174421688d43fb
#
_entry.id   00eea98513e0786989174421688d43fb
#
_cell.length_a   1.000
_cell.length_b   1.000
_cell.length_c   1.000
_cell.angle_alpha   90.00
_cell.angle_beta   90.00
_cell.angle_gamma   90.00
#
_symmetry.space_group_name_H-M   'P 1'
#
loop_
_entity.id
_entity.type
_entity.pdbx_description
1 polymer ?
#
loop_
_entity_poly.entity_id
_entity_poly.type
_entity_poly.pdbx_seq_one_letter_code
_entity_poly.pdbx_strand_id
1 'polypeptide(L)'
;MTKKKKNLFLEKINTSDSKLIENECNDKESLQRNKTFNNLTAKEWARLSKPIWDDLSSPRNKFQMNHGAVFPVKLVERLLHMYSKVDDRILDPFLGVGTTLIGCQNLRRNAIGIELNKEYANIAKDWVESNYDLFNKRDDFCFKVVNDDCRNISKYIEKDTIQLTITSPPYADFIQRSLSDRENVHKKSIIKGENNSTIKQYSNDKNDFGNLEYQDFLKSIKHVLKENFKVTKKGGYSCWVVKDHRDTKNGIPYISFHSDLAKVAE
;
A
#
# COMPACT_ATOMS: atom_id res chain seq x y z
N MET A 1 -15.46 32.83 -19.95
CA MET A 1 -14.34 33.12 -19.04
C MET A 1 -13.80 31.84 -18.37
N THR A 2 -13.31 30.85 -19.12
CA THR A 2 -12.93 29.54 -18.51
C THR A 2 -11.79 28.80 -19.25
N LYS A 3 -10.97 29.49 -20.02
CA LYS A 3 -9.81 28.87 -20.70
C LYS A 3 -8.43 29.34 -20.21
N LYS A 4 -8.35 30.26 -19.24
CA LYS A 4 -7.07 30.84 -18.77
C LYS A 4 -6.46 30.18 -17.52
N LYS A 5 -7.19 29.29 -16.82
CA LYS A 5 -6.65 28.64 -15.59
C LYS A 5 -5.91 27.31 -15.85
N LYS A 6 -6.02 26.72 -17.05
CA LYS A 6 -5.35 25.45 -17.37
C LYS A 6 -3.87 25.56 -17.76
N ASN A 7 -3.40 26.73 -18.17
CA ASN A 7 -2.02 26.91 -18.65
C ASN A 7 -1.01 27.32 -17.58
N LEU A 8 -1.45 27.68 -16.38
CA LEU A 8 -0.52 28.08 -15.30
C LEU A 8 0.09 26.87 -14.56
N PHE A 9 -0.46 25.68 -14.74
CA PHE A 9 -0.04 24.47 -14.05
C PHE A 9 1.12 23.72 -14.75
N LEU A 10 1.28 23.94 -16.05
CA LEU A 10 2.31 23.25 -16.86
C LEU A 10 3.67 23.97 -16.90
N GLU A 11 3.73 25.25 -16.54
CA GLU A 11 4.98 26.04 -16.59
C GLU A 11 5.86 25.98 -15.33
N LYS A 12 5.41 25.31 -14.24
CA LYS A 12 6.20 25.14 -13.01
C LYS A 12 6.88 23.78 -12.84
N ILE A 13 6.85 22.93 -13.88
CA ILE A 13 7.55 21.64 -13.87
C ILE A 13 8.88 21.79 -14.62
N ASN A 14 9.72 22.68 -14.20
CA ASN A 14 11.13 22.66 -14.55
C ASN A 14 11.90 23.13 -13.32
N THR A 15 12.42 22.16 -12.61
CA THR A 15 13.71 22.08 -11.94
C THR A 15 13.61 21.17 -10.70
N SER A 16 14.36 20.09 -10.71
CA SER A 16 14.92 19.32 -9.59
C SER A 16 14.05 18.48 -8.65
N ASP A 17 12.71 18.49 -8.67
CA ASP A 17 11.91 17.65 -7.77
C ASP A 17 11.04 16.62 -8.50
N SER A 18 11.70 15.66 -9.15
CA SER A 18 11.03 14.52 -9.83
C SER A 18 10.42 13.48 -8.88
N LYS A 19 10.28 13.79 -7.58
CA LYS A 19 9.83 12.84 -6.55
C LYS A 19 8.37 12.95 -6.14
N LEU A 20 7.70 14.04 -6.46
CA LEU A 20 6.34 14.32 -5.98
C LEU A 20 5.35 14.45 -7.13
N ILE A 21 4.25 13.73 -7.04
CA ILE A 21 3.09 13.86 -7.94
C ILE A 21 1.88 14.07 -7.04
N GLU A 22 1.30 15.25 -7.10
CA GLU A 22 0.21 15.69 -6.23
C GLU A 22 -0.97 16.18 -7.05
N ASN A 23 -2.19 15.87 -6.60
CA ASN A 23 -3.35 16.70 -6.89
C ASN A 23 -3.68 17.50 -5.62
N GLU A 24 -3.81 18.83 -5.76
CA GLU A 24 -4.03 19.71 -4.63
C GLU A 24 -5.40 19.45 -3.98
N CYS A 25 -5.37 19.23 -2.67
CA CYS A 25 -6.57 19.19 -1.85
C CYS A 25 -6.94 20.61 -1.40
N ASN A 26 -8.10 21.11 -1.80
CA ASN A 26 -8.69 22.27 -1.17
C ASN A 26 -9.30 21.84 0.17
N ASP A 27 -8.80 22.39 1.27
CA ASP A 27 -9.40 22.22 2.61
C ASP A 27 -10.82 22.80 2.61
N LYS A 28 -11.80 21.95 2.33
CA LYS A 28 -13.21 22.27 2.59
C LYS A 28 -13.54 21.88 4.03
N GLU A 29 -14.19 22.78 4.73
CA GLU A 29 -14.63 22.69 6.12
C GLU A 29 -15.08 21.28 6.53
N SER A 30 -14.53 20.81 7.64
CA SER A 30 -14.81 19.51 8.23
C SER A 30 -16.28 19.40 8.61
N LEU A 31 -17.04 18.58 7.90
CA LEU A 31 -18.35 18.08 8.35
C LEU A 31 -18.21 17.55 9.80
N GLN A 32 -19.13 17.96 10.69
CA GLN A 32 -19.15 17.51 12.09
C GLN A 32 -19.02 16.00 12.15
N ARG A 33 -17.85 15.54 12.58
CA ARG A 33 -17.54 14.09 12.68
C ARG A 33 -18.31 13.52 13.85
N ASN A 34 -19.16 12.53 13.58
CA ASN A 34 -19.78 11.74 14.64
C ASN A 34 -18.70 11.18 15.59
N LYS A 35 -19.02 11.01 16.88
CA LYS A 35 -18.07 10.58 17.96
C LYS A 35 -17.47 9.20 17.71
N THR A 36 -18.01 8.38 16.83
CA THR A 36 -17.51 7.05 16.48
C THR A 36 -16.34 7.12 15.48
N PHE A 37 -15.41 6.17 15.52
CA PHE A 37 -14.23 6.13 14.63
C PHE A 37 -14.54 5.62 13.20
N ASN A 38 -15.71 5.01 12.99
CA ASN A 38 -16.24 4.63 11.67
C ASN A 38 -17.76 4.88 11.61
N ASN A 39 -18.39 4.58 10.47
CA ASN A 39 -19.82 4.74 10.25
C ASN A 39 -20.59 3.43 10.26
N LEU A 40 -20.01 2.35 10.79
CA LEU A 40 -20.62 1.02 10.80
C LEU A 40 -21.62 0.86 11.95
N THR A 41 -22.73 0.21 11.65
CA THR A 41 -23.63 -0.36 12.67
C THR A 41 -22.97 -1.59 13.33
N ALA A 42 -23.43 -1.99 14.51
CA ALA A 42 -22.95 -3.18 15.20
C ALA A 42 -23.08 -4.46 14.33
N LYS A 43 -24.15 -4.56 13.52
CA LYS A 43 -24.38 -5.69 12.61
C LYS A 43 -23.35 -5.71 11.47
N GLU A 44 -23.06 -4.56 10.88
CA GLU A 44 -22.04 -4.43 9.83
C GLU A 44 -20.64 -4.69 10.36
N TRP A 45 -20.32 -4.14 11.53
CA TRP A 45 -19.06 -4.45 12.22
C TRP A 45 -18.87 -5.95 12.43
N ALA A 46 -19.85 -6.63 13.01
CA ALA A 46 -19.80 -8.08 13.25
C ALA A 46 -19.60 -8.88 11.95
N ARG A 47 -20.19 -8.41 10.84
CA ARG A 47 -20.02 -9.05 9.52
C ARG A 47 -18.62 -8.84 8.95
N LEU A 48 -18.07 -7.63 9.06
CA LEU A 48 -16.77 -7.27 8.48
C LEU A 48 -15.59 -7.77 9.32
N SER A 49 -15.75 -7.88 10.65
CA SER A 49 -14.69 -8.27 11.59
C SER A 49 -14.57 -9.79 11.80
N LYS A 50 -15.16 -10.62 10.93
CA LYS A 50 -14.96 -12.07 10.96
C LYS A 50 -13.48 -12.43 10.90
N PRO A 51 -13.03 -13.49 11.60
CA PRO A 51 -11.62 -13.89 11.61
C PRO A 51 -11.16 -14.48 10.27
N ILE A 52 -12.08 -14.99 9.43
CA ILE A 52 -11.80 -15.57 8.11
C ILE A 52 -12.49 -14.73 7.05
N TRP A 53 -11.72 -14.27 6.06
CA TRP A 53 -12.20 -13.48 4.94
C TRP A 53 -12.03 -14.25 3.63
N ASP A 54 -13.04 -15.04 3.28
CA ASP A 54 -13.08 -15.91 2.11
C ASP A 54 -13.71 -15.28 0.86
N ASP A 55 -14.27 -14.08 1.00
CA ASP A 55 -14.98 -13.31 -0.02
C ASP A 55 -14.16 -12.23 -0.71
N LEU A 56 -12.85 -12.17 -0.49
CA LEU A 56 -11.96 -11.12 -1.01
C LEU A 56 -11.44 -11.40 -2.42
N SER A 57 -11.61 -12.62 -2.94
CA SER A 57 -11.09 -12.98 -4.25
C SER A 57 -11.65 -12.10 -5.36
N SER A 58 -10.76 -11.59 -6.20
CA SER A 58 -11.11 -10.85 -7.42
C SER A 58 -10.05 -11.09 -8.50
N PRO A 59 -10.43 -11.12 -9.78
CA PRO A 59 -9.46 -11.18 -10.88
C PRO A 59 -8.51 -9.98 -10.81
N ARG A 60 -7.23 -10.21 -11.10
CA ARG A 60 -6.26 -9.12 -11.25
C ARG A 60 -6.54 -8.35 -12.53
N ASN A 61 -6.46 -7.04 -12.47
CA ASN A 61 -6.51 -6.18 -13.64
C ASN A 61 -5.11 -6.00 -14.27
N LYS A 62 -5.06 -5.29 -15.42
CA LYS A 62 -3.82 -5.06 -16.17
C LYS A 62 -2.70 -4.42 -15.34
N PHE A 63 -3.02 -3.53 -14.40
CA PHE A 63 -2.04 -2.85 -13.55
C PHE A 63 -1.49 -3.79 -12.47
N GLN A 64 -2.35 -4.61 -11.89
CA GLN A 64 -1.96 -5.59 -10.87
C GLN A 64 -1.15 -6.76 -11.44
N MET A 65 -1.29 -7.07 -12.73
CA MET A 65 -0.51 -8.14 -13.39
C MET A 65 0.98 -7.81 -13.50
N ASN A 66 1.33 -6.53 -13.52
CA ASN A 66 2.72 -6.08 -13.57
C ASN A 66 3.47 -6.27 -12.23
N HIS A 67 2.76 -6.55 -11.15
CA HIS A 67 3.34 -6.75 -9.82
C HIS A 67 3.01 -8.16 -9.31
N GLY A 68 4.03 -8.92 -8.91
CA GLY A 68 3.88 -10.32 -8.52
C GLY A 68 3.05 -10.57 -7.25
N ALA A 69 3.02 -9.60 -6.33
CA ALA A 69 2.39 -9.74 -5.02
C ALA A 69 1.52 -8.52 -4.69
N VAL A 70 0.24 -8.60 -5.01
CA VAL A 70 -0.74 -7.55 -4.67
C VAL A 70 -1.90 -8.16 -3.90
N PHE A 71 -2.43 -7.43 -2.94
CA PHE A 71 -3.68 -7.81 -2.28
C PHE A 71 -4.91 -7.27 -3.05
N PRO A 72 -6.09 -7.88 -2.88
CA PRO A 72 -7.31 -7.44 -3.58
C PRO A 72 -7.77 -6.05 -3.12
N VAL A 73 -8.34 -5.24 -4.03
CA VAL A 73 -8.97 -3.94 -3.69
C VAL A 73 -10.04 -4.11 -2.60
N LYS A 74 -10.82 -5.19 -2.66
CA LYS A 74 -11.86 -5.51 -1.65
C LYS A 74 -11.30 -5.62 -0.22
N LEU A 75 -10.04 -6.06 -0.05
CA LEU A 75 -9.39 -6.09 1.26
C LEU A 75 -9.20 -4.67 1.79
N VAL A 76 -8.68 -3.78 0.93
CA VAL A 76 -8.51 -2.36 1.27
C VAL A 76 -9.85 -1.73 1.63
N GLU A 77 -10.86 -1.90 0.80
CA GLU A 77 -12.20 -1.34 1.03
C GLU A 77 -12.79 -1.81 2.36
N ARG A 78 -12.62 -3.10 2.73
CA ARG A 78 -13.04 -3.62 4.02
C ARG A 78 -12.34 -2.93 5.19
N LEU A 79 -11.02 -2.79 5.12
CA LEU A 79 -10.23 -2.09 6.15
C LEU A 79 -10.61 -0.61 6.25
N LEU A 80 -10.86 0.05 5.12
CA LEU A 80 -11.33 1.44 5.08
C LEU A 80 -12.68 1.61 5.75
N HIS A 81 -13.64 0.72 5.51
CA HIS A 81 -14.93 0.74 6.21
C HIS A 81 -14.79 0.55 7.72
N MET A 82 -13.88 -0.34 8.14
CA MET A 82 -13.68 -0.67 9.56
C MET A 82 -12.96 0.44 10.33
N TYR A 83 -11.96 1.11 9.73
CA TYR A 83 -11.00 1.93 10.49
C TYR A 83 -10.88 3.38 10.03
N SER A 84 -11.74 3.83 9.11
CA SER A 84 -11.72 5.20 8.61
C SER A 84 -13.11 5.72 8.22
N LYS A 85 -13.19 7.03 8.02
CA LYS A 85 -14.35 7.75 7.46
C LYS A 85 -14.01 8.38 6.12
N VAL A 86 -15.03 8.86 5.41
CA VAL A 86 -14.88 9.73 4.24
C VAL A 86 -13.94 10.90 4.60
N ASP A 87 -13.10 11.29 3.66
CA ASP A 87 -12.08 12.35 3.76
C ASP A 87 -10.92 12.09 4.73
N ASP A 88 -10.92 10.96 5.46
CA ASP A 88 -9.75 10.59 6.25
C ASP A 88 -8.52 10.35 5.35
N ARG A 89 -7.34 10.68 5.88
CA ARG A 89 -6.05 10.45 5.20
C ARG A 89 -5.54 9.05 5.50
N ILE A 90 -5.23 8.32 4.44
CA ILE A 90 -4.73 6.94 4.46
C ILE A 90 -3.30 6.91 3.94
N LEU A 91 -2.45 6.13 4.58
CA LEU A 91 -1.06 5.95 4.19
C LEU A 91 -0.81 4.50 3.73
N ASP A 92 -0.05 4.36 2.64
CA ASP A 92 0.59 3.08 2.28
C ASP A 92 2.08 3.31 2.04
N PRO A 93 2.96 2.94 2.99
CA PRO A 93 4.40 3.13 2.86
C PRO A 93 5.09 2.12 1.91
N PHE A 94 4.40 1.08 1.46
CA PHE A 94 4.88 0.09 0.48
C PHE A 94 3.86 -0.04 -0.65
N LEU A 95 3.63 1.07 -1.37
CA LEU A 95 2.50 1.26 -2.26
C LEU A 95 2.38 0.23 -3.39
N GLY A 96 3.51 -0.23 -3.93
CA GLY A 96 3.51 -1.06 -5.12
C GLY A 96 2.81 -0.36 -6.29
N VAL A 97 1.92 -1.08 -6.95
CA VAL A 97 1.15 -0.57 -8.11
C VAL A 97 -0.13 0.19 -7.72
N GLY A 98 -0.36 0.51 -6.43
CA GLY A 98 -1.39 1.46 -6.02
C GLY A 98 -2.75 0.87 -5.64
N THR A 99 -2.84 -0.40 -5.26
CA THR A 99 -4.13 -1.02 -4.85
C THR A 99 -4.82 -0.24 -3.73
N THR A 100 -4.04 0.26 -2.75
CA THR A 100 -4.56 1.08 -1.64
C THR A 100 -5.18 2.38 -2.12
N LEU A 101 -4.55 3.05 -3.10
CA LEU A 101 -5.08 4.30 -3.67
C LEU A 101 -6.44 4.08 -4.34
N ILE A 102 -6.60 2.97 -5.07
CA ILE A 102 -7.87 2.64 -5.74
C ILE A 102 -8.98 2.39 -4.72
N GLY A 103 -8.71 1.63 -3.66
CA GLY A 103 -9.69 1.45 -2.58
C GLY A 103 -10.09 2.78 -1.94
N CYS A 104 -9.13 3.67 -1.72
CA CYS A 104 -9.37 5.02 -1.19
C CYS A 104 -10.22 5.86 -2.15
N GLN A 105 -9.90 5.83 -3.45
CA GLN A 105 -10.68 6.52 -4.48
C GLN A 105 -12.13 6.04 -4.53
N ASN A 106 -12.33 4.71 -4.52
CA ASN A 106 -13.69 4.12 -4.55
C ASN A 106 -14.55 4.55 -3.36
N LEU A 107 -13.93 4.71 -2.18
CA LEU A 107 -14.63 4.99 -0.94
C LEU A 107 -14.46 6.43 -0.43
N ARG A 108 -13.87 7.33 -1.23
CA ARG A 108 -13.69 8.75 -0.90
C ARG A 108 -12.85 8.96 0.37
N ARG A 109 -11.66 8.38 0.40
CA ARG A 109 -10.61 8.67 1.39
C ARG A 109 -9.44 9.30 0.68
N ASN A 110 -8.81 10.29 1.29
CA ASN A 110 -7.57 10.85 0.77
C ASN A 110 -6.42 9.88 0.99
N ALA A 111 -5.47 9.79 0.06
CA ALA A 111 -4.46 8.76 0.12
C ALA A 111 -3.05 9.28 -0.19
N ILE A 112 -2.08 8.77 0.56
CA ILE A 112 -0.65 9.01 0.31
C ILE A 112 0.02 7.65 0.22
N GLY A 113 0.75 7.43 -0.88
CA GLY A 113 1.54 6.21 -1.06
C GLY A 113 3.00 6.54 -1.27
N ILE A 114 3.90 5.74 -0.68
CA ILE A 114 5.35 5.82 -0.88
C ILE A 114 5.79 4.55 -1.58
N GLU A 115 6.56 4.70 -2.66
CA GLU A 115 7.05 3.59 -3.46
C GLU A 115 8.50 3.84 -3.87
N LEU A 116 9.38 2.88 -3.57
CA LEU A 116 10.79 2.95 -3.89
C LEU A 116 11.04 2.81 -5.39
N ASN A 117 10.35 1.89 -6.04
CA ASN A 117 10.48 1.61 -7.46
C ASN A 117 9.69 2.64 -8.27
N LYS A 118 10.43 3.45 -9.05
CA LYS A 118 9.85 4.51 -9.90
C LYS A 118 8.83 3.99 -10.92
N GLU A 119 9.04 2.79 -11.44
CA GLU A 119 8.14 2.15 -12.42
C GLU A 119 6.79 1.84 -11.76
N TYR A 120 6.80 1.26 -10.55
CA TYR A 120 5.58 0.98 -9.79
C TYR A 120 4.88 2.26 -9.33
N ALA A 121 5.63 3.28 -8.92
CA ALA A 121 5.06 4.58 -8.58
C ALA A 121 4.31 5.21 -9.77
N ASN A 122 4.87 5.13 -10.99
CA ASN A 122 4.21 5.60 -12.20
C ASN A 122 2.96 4.76 -12.53
N ILE A 123 3.04 3.43 -12.44
CA ILE A 123 1.89 2.54 -12.65
C ILE A 123 0.77 2.87 -11.66
N ALA A 124 1.09 3.12 -10.40
CA ALA A 124 0.11 3.49 -9.37
C ALA A 124 -0.62 4.79 -9.74
N LYS A 125 0.11 5.80 -10.21
CA LYS A 125 -0.45 7.06 -10.67
C LYS A 125 -1.38 6.86 -11.87
N ASP A 126 -0.88 6.18 -12.90
CA ASP A 126 -1.64 5.91 -14.14
C ASP A 126 -2.92 5.14 -13.84
N TRP A 127 -2.88 4.20 -12.90
CA TRP A 127 -4.05 3.44 -12.49
C TRP A 127 -5.10 4.33 -11.83
N VAL A 128 -4.71 5.16 -10.86
CA VAL A 128 -5.64 6.11 -10.20
C VAL A 128 -6.22 7.07 -11.24
N GLU A 129 -5.40 7.65 -12.12
CA GLU A 129 -5.85 8.59 -13.16
C GLU A 129 -6.80 7.91 -14.15
N SER A 130 -6.53 6.66 -14.56
CA SER A 130 -7.39 5.91 -15.48
C SER A 130 -8.70 5.44 -14.85
N ASN A 131 -8.79 5.37 -13.53
CA ASN A 131 -9.99 4.98 -12.78
C ASN A 131 -10.95 6.16 -12.55
N TYR A 132 -10.59 7.38 -12.96
CA TYR A 132 -11.52 8.49 -13.02
C TYR A 132 -12.55 8.24 -14.12
N ASP A 133 -13.79 7.92 -13.73
CA ASP A 133 -14.90 7.83 -14.67
C ASP A 133 -15.27 9.24 -15.18
N LEU A 134 -15.49 9.36 -16.49
CA LEU A 134 -15.97 10.61 -17.13
C LEU A 134 -17.28 11.14 -16.52
N PHE A 135 -18.09 10.27 -15.92
CA PHE A 135 -19.37 10.60 -15.27
C PHE A 135 -19.25 10.84 -13.77
N ASN A 136 -18.15 10.37 -13.13
CA ASN A 136 -17.87 10.49 -11.69
C ASN A 136 -16.60 11.30 -11.47
N LYS A 137 -16.47 12.49 -12.07
CA LYS A 137 -15.43 13.44 -11.68
C LYS A 137 -15.61 13.80 -10.20
N ARG A 138 -14.94 13.02 -9.35
CA ARG A 138 -14.87 13.32 -7.93
C ARG A 138 -13.76 14.33 -7.73
N ASP A 139 -14.11 15.60 -7.80
CA ASP A 139 -13.19 16.73 -7.57
C ASP A 139 -12.69 16.79 -6.11
N ASP A 140 -13.16 15.87 -5.26
CA ASP A 140 -12.91 15.81 -3.82
C ASP A 140 -11.95 14.69 -3.37
N PHE A 141 -11.46 13.84 -4.28
CA PHE A 141 -10.43 12.83 -3.95
C PHE A 141 -9.02 13.40 -4.15
N CYS A 142 -8.25 13.39 -3.08
CA CYS A 142 -6.86 13.81 -3.11
C CYS A 142 -5.93 12.61 -2.94
N PHE A 143 -4.94 12.50 -3.82
CA PHE A 143 -3.89 11.51 -3.67
C PHE A 143 -2.49 12.09 -3.91
N LYS A 144 -1.51 11.43 -3.31
CA LYS A 144 -0.10 11.75 -3.48
C LYS A 144 0.69 10.45 -3.63
N VAL A 145 1.46 10.34 -4.70
CA VAL A 145 2.43 9.26 -4.89
C VAL A 145 3.83 9.82 -4.75
N VAL A 146 4.58 9.31 -3.78
CA VAL A 146 5.95 9.71 -3.48
C VAL A 146 6.89 8.61 -3.93
N ASN A 147 7.82 8.91 -4.84
CA ASN A 147 8.87 7.98 -5.20
C ASN A 147 10.10 8.20 -4.32
N ASP A 148 10.13 7.55 -3.17
CA ASP A 148 11.24 7.60 -2.20
C ASP A 148 11.22 6.35 -1.31
N ASP A 149 12.19 6.25 -0.43
CA ASP A 149 12.27 5.25 0.61
C ASP A 149 11.23 5.53 1.71
N CYS A 150 10.46 4.51 2.09
CA CYS A 150 9.43 4.62 3.13
C CYS A 150 10.00 4.98 4.52
N ARG A 151 11.30 4.86 4.75
CA ARG A 151 11.97 5.38 5.96
C ARG A 151 11.95 6.91 6.05
N ASN A 152 11.54 7.60 4.98
CA ASN A 152 11.44 9.06 4.89
C ASN A 152 10.00 9.59 5.07
N ILE A 153 9.06 8.84 5.62
CA ILE A 153 7.64 9.23 5.78
C ILE A 153 7.47 10.67 6.29
N SER A 154 8.15 11.03 7.37
CA SER A 154 8.01 12.36 8.01
C SER A 154 8.50 13.54 7.16
N LYS A 155 9.22 13.31 6.04
CA LYS A 155 9.57 14.37 5.08
C LYS A 155 8.36 14.84 4.28
N TYR A 156 7.36 13.98 4.11
CA TYR A 156 6.27 14.17 3.15
C TYR A 156 4.91 14.31 3.82
N ILE A 157 4.82 13.90 5.08
CA ILE A 157 3.56 13.79 5.83
C ILE A 157 3.73 14.48 7.17
N GLU A 158 2.82 15.38 7.47
CA GLU A 158 2.76 16.09 8.73
C GLU A 158 2.40 15.16 9.88
N LYS A 159 2.92 15.49 11.07
CA LYS A 159 2.63 14.78 12.30
C LYS A 159 1.13 14.76 12.59
N ASP A 160 0.63 13.63 13.13
CA ASP A 160 -0.74 13.46 13.62
C ASP A 160 -1.83 13.71 12.54
N THR A 161 -1.55 13.39 11.24
CA THR A 161 -2.50 13.60 10.15
C THR A 161 -3.10 12.33 9.55
N ILE A 162 -2.46 11.18 9.72
CA ILE A 162 -2.90 9.89 9.15
C ILE A 162 -3.89 9.21 10.09
N GLN A 163 -5.06 8.84 9.55
CA GLN A 163 -6.08 8.07 10.27
C GLN A 163 -5.79 6.57 10.25
N LEU A 164 -5.35 6.07 9.09
CA LEU A 164 -5.17 4.64 8.90
C LEU A 164 -3.99 4.41 7.96
N THR A 165 -3.10 3.51 8.34
CA THR A 165 -2.11 2.92 7.43
C THR A 165 -2.59 1.55 7.01
N ILE A 166 -2.58 1.26 5.70
CA ILE A 166 -2.85 -0.06 5.12
C ILE A 166 -1.66 -0.41 4.25
N THR A 167 -0.96 -1.51 4.55
CA THR A 167 0.24 -1.85 3.80
C THR A 167 0.57 -3.33 3.85
N SER A 168 1.40 -3.77 2.91
CA SER A 168 2.03 -5.09 2.90
C SER A 168 3.52 -4.91 2.56
N PRO A 169 4.42 -5.09 3.52
CA PRO A 169 5.84 -4.90 3.28
C PRO A 169 6.38 -6.01 2.37
N PRO A 170 7.48 -5.79 1.63
CA PRO A 170 8.21 -6.87 0.98
C PRO A 170 8.70 -7.86 2.04
N TYR A 171 8.92 -9.11 1.65
CA TYR A 171 9.16 -10.20 2.60
C TYR A 171 10.65 -10.56 2.72
N ALA A 172 11.54 -9.60 2.92
CA ALA A 172 12.98 -9.82 2.96
C ALA A 172 13.44 -10.65 1.74
N ASP A 173 14.49 -11.42 1.85
CA ASP A 173 14.99 -12.30 0.80
C ASP A 173 14.14 -13.58 0.58
N PHE A 174 13.03 -13.75 1.31
CA PHE A 174 12.19 -14.97 1.20
C PHE A 174 11.61 -15.19 -0.20
N ILE A 175 11.35 -14.13 -0.95
CA ILE A 175 10.88 -14.24 -2.34
C ILE A 175 11.99 -14.85 -3.21
N GLN A 176 13.22 -14.38 -3.07
CA GLN A 176 14.37 -14.91 -3.83
C GLN A 176 14.61 -16.37 -3.48
N ARG A 177 14.54 -16.74 -2.20
CA ARG A 177 14.66 -18.13 -1.74
C ARG A 177 13.54 -19.01 -2.29
N SER A 178 12.30 -18.54 -2.27
CA SER A 178 11.15 -19.31 -2.80
C SER A 178 11.20 -19.50 -4.31
N LEU A 179 11.76 -18.56 -5.07
CA LEU A 179 11.97 -18.68 -6.52
C LEU A 179 12.98 -19.79 -6.84
N SER A 180 14.11 -19.80 -6.14
CA SER A 180 15.13 -20.86 -6.32
C SER A 180 14.58 -22.24 -5.96
N ASP A 181 13.67 -22.35 -5.00
CA ASP A 181 13.02 -23.61 -4.63
C ASP A 181 12.02 -24.07 -5.69
N ARG A 182 11.24 -23.17 -6.25
CA ARG A 182 10.30 -23.47 -7.34
C ARG A 182 11.01 -23.91 -8.62
N GLU A 183 12.09 -23.26 -9.01
CA GLU A 183 12.90 -23.69 -10.16
C GLU A 183 13.42 -25.12 -9.98
N ASN A 184 13.84 -25.48 -8.77
CA ASN A 184 14.30 -26.82 -8.45
C ASN A 184 13.17 -27.86 -8.43
N VAL A 185 11.95 -27.50 -7.99
CA VAL A 185 10.78 -28.37 -7.97
C VAL A 185 10.20 -28.54 -9.37
N HIS A 186 10.11 -27.46 -10.17
CA HIS A 186 9.58 -27.53 -11.55
C HIS A 186 10.49 -28.28 -12.52
N LYS A 187 11.80 -28.32 -12.30
CA LYS A 187 12.72 -29.20 -13.06
C LYS A 187 12.41 -30.69 -12.87
N LYS A 188 11.69 -31.05 -11.78
CA LYS A 188 11.32 -32.45 -11.46
C LYS A 188 9.84 -32.75 -11.77
N SER A 189 9.02 -31.77 -12.12
CA SER A 189 7.59 -31.94 -12.38
C SER A 189 7.32 -32.05 -13.89
N ILE A 190 6.67 -33.16 -14.29
CA ILE A 190 6.28 -33.43 -15.70
C ILE A 190 5.04 -32.59 -16.10
N ILE A 191 4.38 -31.91 -15.18
CA ILE A 191 3.20 -31.10 -15.44
C ILE A 191 3.62 -29.66 -15.74
N LYS A 192 3.86 -29.40 -17.03
CA LYS A 192 4.01 -28.04 -17.56
C LYS A 192 2.62 -27.36 -17.61
N GLY A 193 2.18 -26.78 -16.50
CA GLY A 193 1.07 -25.85 -16.49
C GLY A 193 1.60 -24.43 -16.77
N GLU A 194 1.02 -23.74 -17.75
CA GLU A 194 1.38 -22.38 -18.22
C GLU A 194 1.04 -21.27 -17.20
N ASN A 195 1.38 -21.43 -15.95
CA ASN A 195 1.30 -20.34 -14.97
C ASN A 195 2.69 -19.80 -14.66
N ASN A 196 3.30 -19.15 -15.66
CA ASN A 196 4.48 -18.30 -15.49
C ASN A 196 4.12 -17.01 -14.76
N SER A 197 3.71 -17.07 -13.49
CA SER A 197 3.83 -15.91 -12.60
C SER A 197 5.31 -15.79 -12.22
N THR A 198 6.11 -15.16 -13.07
CA THR A 198 7.46 -14.74 -12.74
C THR A 198 7.33 -13.67 -11.66
N ILE A 199 7.44 -14.10 -10.39
CA ILE A 199 7.64 -13.17 -9.28
C ILE A 199 9.02 -12.55 -9.53
N LYS A 200 9.04 -11.35 -10.07
CA LYS A 200 10.27 -10.59 -10.27
C LYS A 200 10.73 -10.04 -8.92
N GLN A 201 12.03 -9.92 -8.75
CA GLN A 201 12.62 -9.11 -7.69
C GLN A 201 12.00 -7.70 -7.76
N TYR A 202 11.65 -7.11 -6.61
CA TYR A 202 10.96 -5.81 -6.59
C TYR A 202 11.83 -4.70 -7.17
N SER A 203 13.12 -4.66 -6.81
CA SER A 203 14.10 -3.76 -7.42
C SER A 203 15.52 -4.25 -7.17
N ASN A 204 16.51 -3.65 -7.88
CA ASN A 204 17.94 -3.85 -7.64
C ASN A 204 18.50 -2.79 -6.67
N ASP A 205 17.65 -1.97 -6.05
CA ASP A 205 18.08 -0.96 -5.09
C ASP A 205 18.53 -1.64 -3.79
N LYS A 206 19.69 -1.22 -3.28
CA LYS A 206 20.23 -1.70 -2.00
C LYS A 206 19.34 -1.33 -0.80
N ASN A 207 18.45 -0.36 -0.96
CA ASN A 207 17.49 0.06 0.05
C ASN A 207 16.19 -0.76 0.00
N ASP A 208 16.02 -1.63 -1.01
CA ASP A 208 14.85 -2.49 -1.11
C ASP A 208 14.86 -3.53 0.02
N PHE A 209 13.81 -3.51 0.81
CA PHE A 209 13.63 -4.43 1.94
C PHE A 209 13.56 -5.90 1.50
N GLY A 210 13.15 -6.16 0.25
CA GLY A 210 13.17 -7.48 -0.35
C GLY A 210 14.56 -8.06 -0.61
N ASN A 211 15.63 -7.27 -0.41
CA ASN A 211 17.03 -7.68 -0.56
C ASN A 211 17.75 -7.86 0.79
N LEU A 212 17.07 -7.56 1.92
CA LEU A 212 17.69 -7.60 3.24
C LEU A 212 17.63 -8.99 3.88
N GLU A 213 18.66 -9.34 4.63
CA GLU A 213 18.58 -10.43 5.60
C GLU A 213 17.47 -10.17 6.63
N TYR A 214 16.84 -11.24 7.13
CA TYR A 214 15.63 -11.13 7.96
C TYR A 214 15.80 -10.22 9.19
N GLN A 215 16.93 -10.28 9.87
CA GLN A 215 17.17 -9.43 11.06
C GLN A 215 17.32 -7.95 10.69
N ASP A 216 17.97 -7.64 9.59
CA ASP A 216 18.14 -6.26 9.12
C ASP A 216 16.85 -5.73 8.51
N PHE A 217 16.05 -6.61 7.91
CA PHE A 217 14.68 -6.32 7.51
C PHE A 217 13.83 -5.90 8.72
N LEU A 218 13.84 -6.65 9.82
CA LEU A 218 13.09 -6.32 11.04
C LEU A 218 13.54 -4.98 11.65
N LYS A 219 14.85 -4.67 11.64
CA LYS A 219 15.37 -3.35 12.06
C LYS A 219 14.82 -2.22 11.18
N SER A 220 14.79 -2.44 9.87
CA SER A 220 14.26 -1.48 8.90
C SER A 220 12.76 -1.28 9.07
N ILE A 221 11.99 -2.36 9.29
CA ILE A 221 10.57 -2.31 9.63
C ILE A 221 10.34 -1.50 10.92
N LYS A 222 11.17 -1.70 11.95
CA LYS A 222 11.09 -0.90 13.18
C LYS A 222 11.24 0.60 12.92
N HIS A 223 12.12 0.98 12.00
CA HIS A 223 12.26 2.38 11.61
C HIS A 223 10.98 2.90 10.93
N VAL A 224 10.43 2.15 9.97
CA VAL A 224 9.17 2.53 9.29
C VAL A 224 8.02 2.63 10.27
N LEU A 225 7.89 1.71 11.22
CA LEU A 225 6.87 1.76 12.27
C LEU A 225 6.99 3.04 13.12
N LYS A 226 8.20 3.44 13.49
CA LYS A 226 8.45 4.70 14.23
C LYS A 226 8.05 5.93 13.39
N GLU A 227 8.39 5.96 12.11
CA GLU A 227 7.99 7.04 11.23
C GLU A 227 6.47 7.08 11.04
N ASN A 228 5.86 5.90 10.82
CA ASN A 228 4.40 5.76 10.73
C ASN A 228 3.69 6.25 12.01
N PHE A 229 4.22 5.90 13.19
CA PHE A 229 3.68 6.35 14.47
C PHE A 229 3.67 7.88 14.60
N LYS A 230 4.74 8.56 14.14
CA LYS A 230 4.85 10.02 14.19
C LYS A 230 3.75 10.73 13.40
N VAL A 231 3.35 10.17 12.26
CA VAL A 231 2.36 10.78 11.37
C VAL A 231 0.94 10.31 11.65
N THR A 232 0.77 9.22 12.40
CA THR A 232 -0.54 8.68 12.78
C THR A 232 -1.15 9.53 13.89
N LYS A 233 -2.37 9.99 13.69
CA LYS A 233 -3.10 10.76 14.72
C LYS A 233 -3.50 9.87 15.90
N LYS A 234 -3.69 10.51 17.06
CA LYS A 234 -4.18 9.81 18.26
C LYS A 234 -5.51 9.10 17.96
N GLY A 235 -5.57 7.80 18.23
CA GLY A 235 -6.71 6.93 17.90
C GLY A 235 -6.75 6.48 16.43
N GLY A 236 -5.68 6.73 15.65
CA GLY A 236 -5.49 6.16 14.33
C GLY A 236 -5.04 4.69 14.40
N TYR A 237 -5.05 4.02 13.26
CA TYR A 237 -4.79 2.59 13.14
C TYR A 237 -3.68 2.30 12.12
N SER A 238 -3.04 1.15 12.28
CA SER A 238 -2.07 0.64 11.31
C SER A 238 -2.35 -0.84 11.05
N CYS A 239 -2.72 -1.16 9.80
CA CYS A 239 -3.08 -2.51 9.35
C CYS A 239 -1.99 -3.03 8.42
N TRP A 240 -1.31 -4.10 8.84
CA TRP A 240 -0.23 -4.72 8.09
C TRP A 240 -0.67 -6.08 7.57
N VAL A 241 -0.73 -6.23 6.26
CA VAL A 241 -1.08 -7.48 5.59
C VAL A 241 0.19 -8.29 5.40
N VAL A 242 0.35 -9.34 6.18
CA VAL A 242 1.57 -10.14 6.21
C VAL A 242 1.29 -11.63 6.06
N LYS A 243 2.31 -12.37 5.65
CA LYS A 243 2.27 -13.82 5.48
C LYS A 243 3.46 -14.44 6.21
N ASP A 244 3.19 -15.50 6.96
CA ASP A 244 4.25 -16.32 7.55
C ASP A 244 4.94 -17.19 6.50
N HIS A 245 6.17 -17.55 6.76
CA HIS A 245 7.05 -18.24 5.83
C HIS A 245 7.62 -19.52 6.41
N ARG A 246 8.13 -20.36 5.50
CA ARG A 246 8.96 -21.53 5.83
C ARG A 246 10.31 -21.37 5.14
N ASP A 247 11.38 -21.66 5.85
CA ASP A 247 12.72 -21.72 5.30
C ASP A 247 13.28 -23.14 5.46
N THR A 248 12.78 -24.03 4.63
CA THR A 248 13.12 -25.45 4.68
C THR A 248 14.57 -25.72 4.33
N LYS A 249 15.24 -24.84 3.58
CA LYS A 249 16.67 -24.97 3.23
C LYS A 249 17.56 -24.85 4.44
N ASN A 250 17.22 -23.92 5.34
CA ASN A 250 17.96 -23.70 6.58
C ASN A 250 17.39 -24.49 7.76
N GLY A 251 16.49 -25.45 7.50
CA GLY A 251 15.89 -26.29 8.53
C GLY A 251 14.91 -25.55 9.44
N ILE A 252 14.45 -24.35 9.04
CA ILE A 252 13.48 -23.54 9.81
C ILE A 252 12.07 -23.88 9.31
N PRO A 253 11.29 -24.65 10.07
CA PRO A 253 9.99 -25.12 9.60
C PRO A 253 8.94 -24.02 9.52
N TYR A 254 9.13 -22.93 10.30
CA TYR A 254 8.16 -21.83 10.38
C TYR A 254 8.78 -20.54 10.88
N ILE A 255 8.54 -19.44 10.16
CA ILE A 255 8.88 -18.08 10.55
C ILE A 255 7.57 -17.34 10.79
N SER A 256 7.31 -17.01 12.05
CA SER A 256 6.09 -16.32 12.48
C SER A 256 6.26 -14.81 12.30
N PHE A 257 6.27 -14.35 11.05
CA PHE A 257 6.52 -12.95 10.73
C PHE A 257 5.48 -12.02 11.38
N HIS A 258 4.21 -12.42 11.42
CA HIS A 258 3.18 -11.62 12.11
C HIS A 258 3.49 -11.37 13.58
N SER A 259 4.01 -12.39 14.30
CA SER A 259 4.40 -12.24 15.72
C SER A 259 5.65 -11.37 15.87
N ASP A 260 6.64 -11.53 15.00
CA ASP A 260 7.86 -10.73 15.06
C ASP A 260 7.57 -9.27 14.71
N LEU A 261 6.66 -9.01 13.77
CA LEU A 261 6.19 -7.67 13.46
C LEU A 261 5.48 -7.02 14.65
N ALA A 262 4.61 -7.76 15.35
CA ALA A 262 3.92 -7.27 16.54
C ALA A 262 4.92 -6.89 17.65
N LYS A 263 5.91 -7.74 17.94
CA LYS A 263 6.98 -7.45 18.92
C LYS A 263 7.83 -6.24 18.55
N VAL A 264 8.06 -6.02 17.25
CA VAL A 264 8.84 -4.87 16.77
C VAL A 264 8.04 -3.58 16.88
N ALA A 265 6.71 -3.67 16.86
CA ALA A 265 5.79 -2.53 16.98
C ALA A 265 5.56 -2.07 18.42
N GLU A 266 5.79 -2.94 19.42
CA GLU A 266 5.82 -2.62 20.85
C GLU A 266 7.05 -1.77 21.23
#